data_132972c468235b48ab27f07a39091368
#
_entry.id   132972c468235b48ab27f07a39091368
#
_cell.length_a   1.000
_cell.length_b   1.000
_cell.length_c   1.000
_cell.angle_alpha   90.00
_cell.angle_beta   90.00
_cell.angle_gamma   90.00
#
_symmetry.space_group_name_H-M   'P 1'
#
loop_
_entity.id
_entity.type
_entity.pdbx_description
1 polymer ?
#
loop_
_entity_poly.entity_id
_entity_poly.type
_entity_poly.pdbx_seq_one_letter_code
_entity_poly.pdbx_strand_id
1 'polypeptide(L)'
;MIPWRGRQIACAACGTVTYPGARFCPACGQPFPRFAPIGLACPQCASANVPGTPFCETCGTALPTRPYLIINETGLRLNLFPAHQTSVVVGRADALSGVAPDLNLDPYVGELAGLSRRHARLQLQEGRCWIEDLNSVNWTYLNNQRLSPEQPLPLNDGDLLRLGNVVLTFRAS
;
A
#
# COMPACT_ATOMS: atom_id res chain seq x y z
N MET A 1 24.82 -14.69 18.22
CA MET A 1 24.41 -14.42 16.82
C MET A 1 23.41 -15.49 16.41
N ILE A 2 22.12 -15.18 16.36
CA ILE A 2 21.07 -16.10 15.93
C ILE A 2 21.06 -16.06 14.40
N PRO A 3 21.27 -17.18 13.67
CA PRO A 3 21.22 -17.17 12.21
C PRO A 3 19.80 -16.87 11.75
N TRP A 4 19.64 -15.81 11.02
CA TRP A 4 18.40 -15.42 10.33
C TRP A 4 18.00 -16.54 9.36
N ARG A 5 16.98 -17.34 9.74
CA ARG A 5 16.33 -18.32 8.85
C ARG A 5 15.15 -17.68 8.12
N GLY A 6 15.39 -16.54 7.45
CA GLY A 6 14.40 -15.91 6.59
C GLY A 6 14.54 -16.38 5.14
N ARG A 7 13.43 -16.45 4.42
CA ARG A 7 13.37 -16.77 3.00
C ARG A 7 14.23 -15.76 2.22
N GLN A 8 15.37 -16.18 1.75
CA GLN A 8 16.29 -15.36 0.96
C GLN A 8 15.67 -15.06 -0.42
N ILE A 9 15.95 -13.89 -0.97
CA ILE A 9 15.55 -13.51 -2.33
C ILE A 9 16.79 -13.39 -3.21
N ALA A 10 16.72 -13.92 -4.42
CA ALA A 10 17.79 -13.83 -5.41
C ALA A 10 17.51 -12.66 -6.37
N CYS A 11 18.55 -11.90 -6.70
CA CYS A 11 18.47 -10.86 -7.72
C CYS A 11 18.29 -11.48 -9.10
N ALA A 12 17.26 -11.08 -9.83
CA ALA A 12 17.00 -11.59 -11.18
C ALA A 12 18.10 -11.20 -12.20
N ALA A 13 18.84 -10.12 -11.93
CA ALA A 13 19.86 -9.62 -12.84
C ALA A 13 21.24 -10.28 -12.64
N CYS A 14 21.63 -10.59 -11.39
CA CYS A 14 22.98 -11.09 -11.09
C CYS A 14 23.02 -12.33 -10.18
N GLY A 15 21.85 -12.85 -9.76
CA GLY A 15 21.76 -14.04 -8.92
C GLY A 15 22.17 -13.84 -7.46
N THR A 16 22.67 -12.68 -7.07
CA THR A 16 23.09 -12.41 -5.68
C THR A 16 21.92 -12.56 -4.73
N VAL A 17 22.13 -13.36 -3.68
CA VAL A 17 21.14 -13.65 -2.65
C VAL A 17 21.22 -12.59 -1.55
N THR A 18 20.04 -12.05 -1.13
CA THR A 18 19.93 -11.06 -0.07
C THR A 18 18.71 -11.30 0.82
N TYR A 19 18.56 -10.49 1.86
CA TYR A 19 17.43 -10.60 2.79
C TYR A 19 16.11 -10.07 2.18
N PRO A 20 14.96 -10.59 2.59
CA PRO A 20 13.66 -10.07 2.19
C PRO A 20 13.49 -8.67 2.77
N GLY A 21 13.27 -7.68 1.90
CA GLY A 21 13.17 -6.27 2.30
C GLY A 21 14.30 -5.39 1.77
N ALA A 22 15.33 -5.97 1.15
CA ALA A 22 16.34 -5.18 0.43
C ALA A 22 15.68 -4.42 -0.73
N ARG A 23 15.87 -3.10 -0.77
CA ARG A 23 15.36 -2.24 -1.85
C ARG A 23 16.14 -2.41 -3.15
N PHE A 24 17.46 -2.63 -3.03
CA PHE A 24 18.39 -2.77 -4.14
C PHE A 24 19.30 -3.97 -3.92
N CYS A 25 19.73 -4.58 -5.00
CA CYS A 25 20.75 -5.61 -4.95
C CYS A 25 22.08 -5.03 -4.47
N PRO A 26 22.72 -5.58 -3.41
CA PRO A 26 23.99 -5.05 -2.91
C PRO A 26 25.16 -5.24 -3.87
N ALA A 27 25.03 -6.14 -4.85
CA ALA A 27 26.10 -6.43 -5.80
C ALA A 27 25.98 -5.63 -7.10
N CYS A 28 24.77 -5.45 -7.66
CA CYS A 28 24.62 -4.81 -8.97
C CYS A 28 23.72 -3.54 -8.94
N GLY A 29 23.20 -3.15 -7.77
CA GLY A 29 22.35 -1.98 -7.64
C GLY A 29 20.95 -2.12 -8.24
N GLN A 30 20.59 -3.26 -8.84
CA GLN A 30 19.28 -3.48 -9.44
C GLN A 30 18.19 -3.41 -8.38
N PRO A 31 17.11 -2.62 -8.56
CA PRO A 31 16.00 -2.60 -7.64
C PRO A 31 15.23 -3.92 -7.67
N PHE A 32 14.81 -4.40 -6.51
CA PHE A 32 13.97 -5.60 -6.44
C PHE A 32 12.52 -5.25 -6.83
N PRO A 33 11.85 -6.08 -7.66
CA PRO A 33 10.52 -5.78 -8.20
C PRO A 33 9.43 -5.53 -7.14
N ARG A 34 9.63 -6.02 -5.91
CA ARG A 34 8.71 -5.78 -4.78
C ARG A 34 8.76 -4.35 -4.24
N PHE A 35 9.79 -3.60 -4.62
CA PHE A 35 10.01 -2.20 -4.23
C PHE A 35 10.17 -1.28 -5.44
N ALA A 36 9.99 -1.78 -6.65
CA ALA A 36 9.68 -0.85 -7.72
C ALA A 36 8.46 -0.07 -7.24
N PRO A 37 8.57 1.25 -7.01
CA PRO A 37 7.38 2.04 -6.75
C PRO A 37 6.43 1.67 -7.88
N ILE A 38 5.17 1.34 -7.55
CA ILE A 38 4.13 1.23 -8.57
C ILE A 38 3.98 2.67 -9.07
N GLY A 39 4.94 3.05 -9.92
CA GLY A 39 5.08 4.41 -10.41
C GLY A 39 3.88 4.71 -11.29
N LEU A 40 3.31 5.88 -11.09
CA LEU A 40 2.34 6.39 -12.04
C LEU A 40 3.08 6.68 -13.36
N ALA A 41 2.79 5.91 -14.41
CA ALA A 41 3.33 6.21 -15.73
C ALA A 41 2.81 7.57 -16.19
N CYS A 42 3.71 8.44 -16.60
CA CYS A 42 3.33 9.74 -17.15
C CYS A 42 2.48 9.55 -18.42
N PRO A 43 1.30 10.18 -18.53
CA PRO A 43 0.46 10.05 -19.71
C PRO A 43 1.09 10.65 -20.96
N GLN A 44 2.08 11.53 -20.83
CA GLN A 44 2.74 12.22 -21.93
C GLN A 44 4.01 11.50 -22.43
N CYS A 45 4.87 11.01 -21.51
CA CYS A 45 6.18 10.45 -21.87
C CYS A 45 6.41 9.01 -21.40
N ALA A 46 5.41 8.40 -20.77
CA ALA A 46 5.42 7.04 -20.20
C ALA A 46 6.51 6.79 -19.13
N SER A 47 7.27 7.80 -18.70
CA SER A 47 8.24 7.66 -17.61
C SER A 47 7.55 7.30 -16.31
N ALA A 48 8.13 6.37 -15.55
CA ALA A 48 7.67 6.03 -14.21
C ALA A 48 8.02 7.17 -13.24
N ASN A 49 7.06 7.57 -12.43
CA ASN A 49 7.22 8.64 -11.43
C ASN A 49 6.97 8.12 -10.02
N VAL A 50 7.56 8.76 -9.04
CA VAL A 50 7.30 8.44 -7.64
C VAL A 50 5.81 8.70 -7.35
N PRO A 51 5.12 7.75 -6.68
CA PRO A 51 3.73 7.93 -6.30
C PRO A 51 3.51 9.22 -5.50
N GLY A 52 2.52 10.03 -5.91
CA GLY A 52 2.19 11.29 -5.24
C GLY A 52 3.00 12.51 -5.71
N THR A 53 3.87 12.38 -6.72
CA THR A 53 4.47 13.56 -7.36
C THR A 53 3.42 14.29 -8.20
N PRO A 54 3.23 15.61 -8.04
CA PRO A 54 2.25 16.37 -8.81
C PRO A 54 2.65 16.58 -10.27
N PHE A 55 3.93 16.47 -10.58
CA PHE A 55 4.48 16.66 -11.92
C PHE A 55 5.45 15.54 -12.29
N CYS A 56 5.48 15.18 -13.57
CA CYS A 56 6.45 14.24 -14.12
C CYS A 56 7.87 14.80 -14.00
N GLU A 57 8.76 14.03 -13.36
CA GLU A 57 10.18 14.42 -13.19
C GLU A 57 10.94 14.50 -14.52
N THR A 58 10.44 13.80 -15.56
CA THR A 58 11.11 13.77 -16.88
C THR A 58 10.64 14.88 -17.81
N CYS A 59 9.33 15.15 -17.90
CA CYS A 59 8.78 16.08 -18.89
C CYS A 59 7.97 17.25 -18.31
N GLY A 60 7.84 17.34 -16.96
CA GLY A 60 7.12 18.41 -16.29
C GLY A 60 5.58 18.35 -16.43
N THR A 61 5.03 17.35 -17.12
CA THR A 61 3.57 17.22 -17.27
C THR A 61 2.93 17.00 -15.91
N ALA A 62 1.82 17.70 -15.62
CA ALA A 62 1.02 17.47 -14.42
C ALA A 62 0.52 16.02 -14.39
N LEU A 63 0.78 15.35 -13.29
CA LEU A 63 0.33 13.96 -13.09
C LEU A 63 -1.03 13.96 -12.37
N PRO A 64 -1.93 13.03 -12.71
CA PRO A 64 -3.18 12.92 -12.00
C PRO A 64 -2.88 12.60 -10.53
N THR A 65 -3.25 13.49 -9.64
CA THR A 65 -3.19 13.28 -8.20
C THR A 65 -4.27 12.23 -7.84
N ARG A 66 -3.86 11.20 -7.13
CA ARG A 66 -4.76 10.14 -6.69
C ARG A 66 -4.66 10.00 -5.18
N PRO A 67 -5.75 9.61 -4.53
CA PRO A 67 -5.72 9.33 -3.11
C PRO A 67 -4.69 8.25 -2.76
N TYR A 68 -4.04 8.42 -1.62
CA TYR A 68 -3.04 7.49 -1.12
C TYR A 68 -3.11 7.36 0.41
N LEU A 69 -2.52 6.29 0.92
CA LEU A 69 -2.30 6.09 2.35
C LEU A 69 -0.82 6.29 2.68
N ILE A 70 -0.54 6.81 3.87
CA ILE A 70 0.80 6.84 4.45
C ILE A 70 0.79 5.87 5.63
N ILE A 71 1.71 4.92 5.65
CA ILE A 71 1.95 4.09 6.85
C ILE A 71 2.71 4.98 7.84
N ASN A 72 2.10 5.30 8.98
CA ASN A 72 2.64 6.29 9.91
C ASN A 72 3.99 5.87 10.50
N GLU A 73 4.18 4.57 10.72
CA GLU A 73 5.42 4.03 11.29
C GLU A 73 6.63 4.18 10.36
N THR A 74 6.43 4.03 9.05
CA THR A 74 7.50 3.99 8.05
C THR A 74 7.55 5.22 7.15
N GLY A 75 6.48 6.02 7.12
CA GLY A 75 6.28 7.12 6.17
C GLY A 75 6.05 6.67 4.73
N LEU A 76 5.87 5.36 4.49
CA LEU A 76 5.68 4.81 3.16
C LEU A 76 4.32 5.21 2.58
N ARG A 77 4.32 5.69 1.35
CA ARG A 77 3.10 6.01 0.59
C ARG A 77 2.62 4.81 -0.20
N LEU A 78 1.33 4.54 -0.10
CA LEU A 78 0.64 3.47 -0.81
C LEU A 78 -0.47 4.08 -1.65
N ASN A 79 -0.33 4.01 -2.98
CA ASN A 79 -1.39 4.49 -3.88
C ASN A 79 -2.62 3.60 -3.73
N LEU A 80 -3.77 4.24 -3.60
CA LEU A 80 -5.04 3.55 -3.52
C LEU A 80 -5.53 3.22 -4.93
N PHE A 81 -6.16 3.43 -5.64
CA PHE A 81 -6.82 3.12 -6.88
C PHE A 81 -5.85 3.10 -8.08
N PRO A 82 -5.20 1.96 -8.42
CA PRO A 82 -4.50 1.84 -9.70
C PRO A 82 -5.43 2.17 -10.87
N ALA A 83 -4.85 2.41 -12.05
CA ALA A 83 -5.59 2.86 -13.22
C ALA A 83 -6.91 2.10 -13.41
N HIS A 84 -8.02 2.83 -13.49
CA HIS A 84 -9.40 2.33 -13.68
C HIS A 84 -10.05 1.60 -12.49
N GLN A 85 -9.38 1.42 -11.37
CA GLN A 85 -10.03 0.91 -10.16
C GLN A 85 -10.67 2.04 -9.36
N THR A 86 -11.87 1.79 -8.86
CA THR A 86 -12.60 2.67 -7.94
C THR A 86 -12.89 2.01 -6.61
N SER A 87 -12.45 0.77 -6.42
CA SER A 87 -12.59 0.01 -5.19
C SER A 87 -11.33 -0.80 -4.92
N VAL A 88 -10.84 -0.79 -3.69
CA VAL A 88 -9.63 -1.49 -3.25
C VAL A 88 -9.90 -2.14 -1.90
N VAL A 89 -9.69 -3.45 -1.82
CA VAL A 89 -9.70 -4.18 -0.55
C VAL A 89 -8.30 -4.17 0.04
N VAL A 90 -8.21 -3.70 1.28
CA VAL A 90 -6.97 -3.65 2.05
C VAL A 90 -6.96 -4.77 3.07
N GLY A 91 -5.82 -5.43 3.25
CA GLY A 91 -5.69 -6.50 4.22
C GLY A 91 -4.33 -7.18 4.16
N ARG A 92 -4.29 -8.45 4.55
CA ARG A 92 -3.10 -9.30 4.46
C ARG A 92 -3.29 -10.42 3.44
N ALA A 93 -2.22 -10.81 2.76
CA ALA A 93 -2.24 -12.00 1.93
C ALA A 93 -2.22 -13.28 2.80
N ASP A 94 -2.87 -14.32 2.30
CA ASP A 94 -2.84 -15.65 2.94
C ASP A 94 -2.58 -16.69 1.86
N ALA A 95 -1.34 -17.17 1.82
CA ALA A 95 -0.89 -18.16 0.83
C ALA A 95 -1.62 -19.50 0.95
N LEU A 96 -2.08 -19.86 2.15
CA LEU A 96 -2.77 -21.13 2.39
C LEU A 96 -4.20 -21.14 1.85
N SER A 97 -4.91 -20.02 2.00
CA SER A 97 -6.29 -19.89 1.51
C SER A 97 -6.37 -19.31 0.09
N GLY A 98 -5.25 -18.90 -0.49
CA GLY A 98 -5.21 -18.24 -1.80
C GLY A 98 -5.82 -16.84 -1.83
N VAL A 99 -6.15 -16.26 -0.66
CA VAL A 99 -6.73 -14.92 -0.57
C VAL A 99 -5.63 -13.87 -0.67
N ALA A 100 -5.72 -13.01 -1.68
CA ALA A 100 -4.88 -11.83 -1.85
C ALA A 100 -5.78 -10.59 -1.91
N PRO A 101 -5.65 -9.64 -0.98
CA PRO A 101 -6.31 -8.35 -1.08
C PRO A 101 -5.67 -7.51 -2.20
N ASP A 102 -6.40 -6.53 -2.73
CA ASP A 102 -5.88 -5.61 -3.76
C ASP A 102 -4.66 -4.83 -3.24
N LEU A 103 -4.70 -4.44 -1.97
CA LEU A 103 -3.59 -3.81 -1.26
C LEU A 103 -3.17 -4.68 -0.07
N ASN A 104 -2.11 -5.45 -0.26
CA ASN A 104 -1.52 -6.27 0.79
C ASN A 104 -0.56 -5.44 1.64
N LEU A 105 -0.84 -5.31 2.95
CA LEU A 105 -0.02 -4.56 3.89
C LEU A 105 1.08 -5.40 4.58
N ASP A 106 1.00 -6.75 4.58
CA ASP A 106 1.98 -7.60 5.26
C ASP A 106 3.45 -7.26 4.97
N PRO A 107 3.85 -6.95 3.71
CA PRO A 107 5.24 -6.64 3.42
C PRO A 107 5.77 -5.42 4.14
N TYR A 108 4.90 -4.57 4.67
CA TYR A 108 5.23 -3.26 5.23
C TYR A 108 5.08 -3.18 6.75
N VAL A 109 4.26 -4.05 7.36
CA VAL A 109 3.84 -3.91 8.76
C VAL A 109 4.10 -5.14 9.63
N GLY A 110 4.44 -6.28 9.02
CA GLY A 110 4.75 -7.54 9.70
C GLY A 110 3.53 -8.29 10.26
N GLU A 111 3.79 -9.50 10.75
CA GLU A 111 2.74 -10.45 11.17
C GLU A 111 1.93 -10.01 12.39
N LEU A 112 2.49 -9.18 13.26
CA LEU A 112 1.83 -8.69 14.48
C LEU A 112 0.85 -7.53 14.24
N ALA A 113 0.68 -7.14 12.99
CA ALA A 113 -0.22 -6.05 12.60
C ALA A 113 -1.70 -6.33 12.90
N GLY A 114 -2.07 -7.59 13.10
CA GLY A 114 -3.46 -7.97 13.41
C GLY A 114 -4.43 -7.71 12.27
N LEU A 115 -3.95 -7.74 11.02
CA LEU A 115 -4.78 -7.53 9.83
C LEU A 115 -5.60 -8.77 9.48
N SER A 116 -6.86 -8.58 9.12
CA SER A 116 -7.66 -9.60 8.46
C SER A 116 -7.26 -9.72 6.98
N ARG A 117 -7.50 -10.88 6.36
CA ARG A 117 -7.24 -11.12 4.93
C ARG A 117 -7.95 -10.09 4.04
N ARG A 118 -9.20 -9.80 4.37
CA ARG A 118 -10.01 -8.71 3.85
C ARG A 118 -10.39 -7.87 5.06
N HIS A 119 -9.69 -6.76 5.30
CA HIS A 119 -9.86 -5.99 6.52
C HIS A 119 -10.82 -4.83 6.32
N ALA A 120 -10.54 -4.02 5.32
CA ALA A 120 -11.34 -2.86 4.98
C ALA A 120 -11.43 -2.71 3.46
N ARG A 121 -12.45 -1.99 3.01
CA ARG A 121 -12.60 -1.58 1.62
C ARG A 121 -12.52 -0.06 1.54
N LEU A 122 -11.75 0.44 0.58
CA LEU A 122 -11.80 1.83 0.18
C LEU A 122 -12.47 1.94 -1.18
N GLN A 123 -13.32 2.95 -1.35
CA GLN A 123 -14.05 3.19 -2.58
C GLN A 123 -13.95 4.66 -2.97
N LEU A 124 -13.80 4.90 -4.28
CA LEU A 124 -13.85 6.23 -4.87
C LEU A 124 -15.20 6.37 -5.59
N GLN A 125 -16.07 7.23 -5.07
CA GLN A 125 -17.39 7.50 -5.63
C GLN A 125 -17.53 9.02 -5.78
N GLU A 126 -17.87 9.48 -6.98
CA GLU A 126 -18.10 10.91 -7.28
C GLU A 126 -16.97 11.83 -6.78
N GLY A 127 -15.72 11.40 -6.90
CA GLY A 127 -14.55 12.14 -6.46
C GLY A 127 -14.30 12.12 -4.95
N ARG A 128 -15.09 11.41 -4.16
CA ARG A 128 -14.91 11.22 -2.71
C ARG A 128 -14.49 9.81 -2.39
N CYS A 129 -13.59 9.68 -1.41
CA CYS A 129 -13.20 8.38 -0.89
C CYS A 129 -14.07 7.99 0.30
N TRP A 130 -14.36 6.71 0.37
CA TRP A 130 -15.13 6.09 1.45
C TRP A 130 -14.35 4.92 2.01
N ILE A 131 -14.51 4.64 3.30
CA ILE A 131 -13.94 3.47 3.96
C ILE A 131 -15.05 2.65 4.60
N GLU A 132 -14.93 1.33 4.51
CA GLU A 132 -15.86 0.35 5.07
C GLU A 132 -15.07 -0.76 5.76
N ASP A 133 -15.45 -1.13 6.97
CA ASP A 133 -14.92 -2.33 7.64
C ASP A 133 -15.58 -3.59 7.08
N LEU A 134 -14.78 -4.57 6.66
CA LEU A 134 -15.27 -5.83 6.09
C LEU A 134 -15.44 -6.93 7.15
N ASN A 135 -16.00 -6.58 8.29
CA ASN A 135 -16.16 -7.45 9.45
C ASN A 135 -14.81 -8.01 9.94
N SER A 136 -13.85 -7.11 10.08
CA SER A 136 -12.49 -7.45 10.47
C SER A 136 -12.41 -7.91 11.93
N VAL A 137 -11.45 -8.82 12.23
CA VAL A 137 -11.29 -9.37 13.59
C VAL A 137 -10.85 -8.31 14.60
N ASN A 138 -9.95 -7.42 14.20
CA ASN A 138 -9.38 -6.39 15.08
C ASN A 138 -9.87 -4.98 14.74
N TRP A 139 -10.98 -4.88 14.04
CA TRP A 139 -11.74 -3.67 13.72
C TRP A 139 -10.97 -2.60 12.93
N THR A 140 -11.73 -1.78 12.26
CA THR A 140 -11.27 -0.55 11.59
C THR A 140 -11.73 0.66 12.40
N TYR A 141 -10.85 1.65 12.51
CA TYR A 141 -11.16 2.92 13.17
C TYR A 141 -10.87 4.08 12.23
N LEU A 142 -11.72 5.08 12.27
CA LEU A 142 -11.54 6.38 11.63
C LEU A 142 -11.46 7.44 12.71
N ASN A 143 -10.34 8.17 12.81
CA ASN A 143 -10.09 9.21 13.82
C ASN A 143 -10.43 8.74 15.25
N ASN A 144 -9.95 7.54 15.61
CA ASN A 144 -10.21 6.85 16.88
C ASN A 144 -11.67 6.36 17.10
N GLN A 145 -12.59 6.62 16.19
CA GLN A 145 -13.94 6.08 16.24
C GLN A 145 -14.01 4.74 15.51
N ARG A 146 -14.47 3.69 16.19
CA ARG A 146 -14.67 2.37 15.58
C ARG A 146 -15.77 2.43 14.53
N LEU A 147 -15.51 1.86 13.36
CA LEU A 147 -16.51 1.70 12.31
C LEU A 147 -17.47 0.56 12.65
N SER A 148 -18.73 0.75 12.31
CA SER A 148 -19.68 -0.37 12.23
C SER A 148 -19.37 -1.18 10.96
N PRO A 149 -19.33 -2.52 11.04
CA PRO A 149 -19.08 -3.33 9.85
C PRO A 149 -20.11 -3.03 8.75
N GLU A 150 -19.63 -3.06 7.50
CA GLU A 150 -20.46 -2.89 6.30
C GLU A 150 -21.18 -1.54 6.20
N GLN A 151 -20.75 -0.54 6.98
CA GLN A 151 -21.25 0.82 6.90
C GLN A 151 -20.13 1.75 6.38
N PRO A 152 -20.20 2.19 5.13
CA PRO A 152 -19.17 3.07 4.56
C PRO A 152 -19.27 4.48 5.17
N LEU A 153 -18.12 5.05 5.53
CA LEU A 153 -17.97 6.43 5.98
C LEU A 153 -17.07 7.22 5.03
N PRO A 154 -17.36 8.51 4.79
CA PRO A 154 -16.52 9.35 3.93
C PRO A 154 -15.16 9.63 4.59
N LEU A 155 -14.11 9.71 3.77
CA LEU A 155 -12.76 10.10 4.17
C LEU A 155 -12.47 11.54 3.74
N ASN A 156 -11.82 12.27 4.64
CA ASN A 156 -11.29 13.61 4.39
C ASN A 156 -9.77 13.58 4.41
N ASP A 157 -9.15 14.55 3.74
CA ASP A 157 -7.69 14.67 3.75
C ASP A 157 -7.14 14.81 5.17
N GLY A 158 -6.13 14.02 5.50
CA GLY A 158 -5.53 13.99 6.83
C GLY A 158 -6.18 13.02 7.82
N ASP A 159 -7.27 12.35 7.46
CA ASP A 159 -7.92 11.38 8.35
C ASP A 159 -6.97 10.25 8.75
N LEU A 160 -7.03 9.88 10.04
CA LEU A 160 -6.29 8.77 10.61
C LEU A 160 -7.14 7.49 10.55
N LEU A 161 -6.60 6.48 9.90
CA LEU A 161 -7.17 5.15 9.84
C LEU A 161 -6.35 4.21 10.73
N ARG A 162 -7.02 3.36 11.49
CA ARG A 162 -6.36 2.25 12.18
C ARG A 162 -7.03 0.94 11.81
N LEU A 163 -6.27 0.06 11.20
CA LEU A 163 -6.67 -1.29 10.77
C LEU A 163 -5.94 -2.29 11.67
N GLY A 164 -6.65 -2.87 12.64
CA GLY A 164 -5.97 -3.64 13.69
C GLY A 164 -4.95 -2.76 14.44
N ASN A 165 -3.66 -3.08 14.33
CA ASN A 165 -2.56 -2.32 14.93
C ASN A 165 -1.88 -1.34 13.95
N VAL A 166 -2.27 -1.35 12.68
CA VAL A 166 -1.65 -0.49 11.65
C VAL A 166 -2.31 0.88 11.64
N VAL A 167 -1.51 1.92 11.81
CA VAL A 167 -1.96 3.31 11.72
C VAL A 167 -1.55 3.90 10.38
N LEU A 168 -2.52 4.44 9.68
CA LEU A 168 -2.39 5.02 8.35
C LEU A 168 -2.95 6.43 8.34
N THR A 169 -2.35 7.31 7.55
CA THR A 169 -2.93 8.62 7.25
C THR A 169 -3.47 8.62 5.82
N PHE A 170 -4.72 8.98 5.64
CA PHE A 170 -5.33 9.16 4.33
C PHE A 170 -5.00 10.52 3.76
N ARG A 171 -4.68 10.56 2.45
CA ARG A 171 -4.46 11.80 1.69
C ARG A 171 -5.32 11.75 0.44
N ALA A 172 -6.10 12.80 0.22
CA ALA A 172 -7.04 12.86 -0.90
C ALA A 172 -6.35 13.10 -2.25
N SER A 173 -5.19 13.75 -2.25
CA SER A 173 -4.35 14.05 -3.44
C SER A 173 -3.03 14.70 -3.04
#